data_d3c65ef34bca7e4e001d36fe20248580
#
_entry.id   d3c65ef34bca7e4e001d36fe20248580
#
_cell.length_a   1.000
_cell.length_b   1.000
_cell.length_c   1.000
_cell.angle_alpha   90.00
_cell.angle_beta   90.00
_cell.angle_gamma   90.00
#
_symmetry.space_group_name_H-M   'P 1'
#
loop_
_entity.id
_entity.type
_entity.pdbx_description
1 polymer ?
#
loop_
_entity_poly.entity_id
_entity_poly.type
_entity_poly.pdbx_seq_one_letter_code
_entity_poly.pdbx_strand_id
1 'polypeptide(L)'
;MADIPVYLIAGFLDGGKTDFINGILEDGFAREDKTLLICCEEGELEYEQKALDNVTVVTVDKETALTCSQCKEWEKQYKPKQVLIEYNGMWSMERLYREVLPANWVLYQVMTFVDANTFETYAKNMGQIMMEKITNADLLVFNRCTDELKAALRKRNLRMVNRRADIYLEDLNGNSEDYNNGEVCPFDLNQPVINIPDDDYGVWYVD
;
A
#
# COMPACT_ATOMS: atom_id res chain seq x y z
N MET A 1 22.88 -3.40 -11.18
CA MET A 1 21.52 -3.52 -11.75
C MET A 1 20.84 -2.20 -11.44
N ALA A 2 19.95 -1.75 -12.31
CA ALA A 2 19.14 -0.56 -11.95
C ALA A 2 18.17 -0.93 -10.82
N ASP A 3 17.91 -0.01 -9.93
CA ASP A 3 16.95 -0.20 -8.86
C ASP A 3 15.53 -0.24 -9.42
N ILE A 4 14.69 -1.11 -8.85
CA ILE A 4 13.29 -1.29 -9.24
C ILE A 4 12.44 -0.77 -8.09
N PRO A 5 11.65 0.30 -8.28
CA PRO A 5 10.78 0.82 -7.25
C PRO A 5 9.65 -0.17 -6.95
N VAL A 6 9.38 -0.35 -5.65
CA VAL A 6 8.31 -1.18 -5.13
C VAL A 6 7.27 -0.30 -4.45
N TYR A 7 6.03 -0.39 -4.89
CA TYR A 7 4.87 0.23 -4.27
C TYR A 7 4.10 -0.84 -3.52
N LEU A 8 4.03 -0.71 -2.21
CA LEU A 8 3.39 -1.70 -1.33
C LEU A 8 2.03 -1.20 -0.89
N ILE A 9 0.98 -1.94 -1.26
CA ILE A 9 -0.39 -1.68 -0.82
C ILE A 9 -0.74 -2.70 0.27
N ALA A 10 -0.86 -2.23 1.50
CA ALA A 10 -1.15 -3.02 2.67
C ALA A 10 -2.53 -2.68 3.26
N GLY A 11 -3.04 -3.54 4.12
CA GLY A 11 -4.33 -3.36 4.78
C GLY A 11 -5.05 -4.70 4.92
N PHE A 12 -6.05 -4.77 5.79
CA PHE A 12 -6.83 -5.99 5.97
C PHE A 12 -7.74 -6.27 4.77
N LEU A 13 -8.31 -7.48 4.74
CA LEU A 13 -9.29 -7.88 3.75
C LEU A 13 -10.43 -6.85 3.68
N ASP A 14 -10.97 -6.64 2.50
CA ASP A 14 -12.02 -5.65 2.21
C ASP A 14 -11.65 -4.18 2.57
N GLY A 15 -10.37 -3.90 2.78
CA GLY A 15 -9.87 -2.56 3.07
C GLY A 15 -9.87 -1.58 1.89
N GLY A 16 -10.29 -2.00 0.68
CA GLY A 16 -10.31 -1.16 -0.51
C GLY A 16 -9.01 -1.14 -1.32
N LYS A 17 -8.07 -2.08 -1.06
CA LYS A 17 -6.80 -2.17 -1.77
C LYS A 17 -6.96 -2.39 -3.28
N THR A 18 -7.78 -3.36 -3.64
CA THR A 18 -8.03 -3.73 -5.05
C THR A 18 -8.71 -2.60 -5.82
N ASP A 19 -9.69 -1.91 -5.20
CA ASP A 19 -10.35 -0.74 -5.79
C ASP A 19 -9.33 0.37 -6.06
N PHE A 20 -8.45 0.62 -5.10
CA PHE A 20 -7.37 1.59 -5.25
C PHE A 20 -6.41 1.21 -6.38
N ILE A 21 -5.99 -0.06 -6.45
CA ILE A 21 -5.10 -0.55 -7.51
C ILE A 21 -5.76 -0.38 -8.88
N ASN A 22 -7.02 -0.75 -9.02
CA ASN A 22 -7.76 -0.54 -10.27
C ASN A 22 -7.78 0.95 -10.66
N GLY A 23 -8.09 1.83 -9.71
CA GLY A 23 -8.08 3.27 -9.94
C GLY A 23 -6.75 3.81 -10.46
N ILE A 24 -5.62 3.47 -9.82
CA ILE A 24 -4.30 3.94 -10.27
C ILE A 24 -3.90 3.38 -11.63
N LEU A 25 -4.28 2.13 -11.93
CA LEU A 25 -4.01 1.53 -13.22
C LEU A 25 -4.82 2.19 -14.33
N GLU A 26 -6.09 2.53 -14.09
CA GLU A 26 -6.94 3.29 -15.01
C GLU A 26 -6.39 4.70 -15.26
N ASP A 27 -5.90 5.37 -14.22
CA ASP A 27 -5.29 6.70 -14.30
C ASP A 27 -3.93 6.68 -15.02
N GLY A 28 -3.42 5.49 -15.30
CA GLY A 28 -2.25 5.30 -16.16
C GLY A 28 -0.93 5.07 -15.44
N PHE A 29 -0.96 4.66 -14.17
CA PHE A 29 0.24 4.31 -13.39
C PHE A 29 1.20 3.36 -14.12
N ALA A 30 0.68 2.40 -14.86
CA ALA A 30 1.46 1.42 -15.62
C ALA A 30 1.59 1.76 -17.13
N ARG A 31 1.19 2.96 -17.56
CA ARG A 31 1.09 3.28 -18.99
C ARG A 31 2.43 3.26 -19.71
N GLU A 32 3.46 3.77 -19.07
CA GLU A 32 4.79 3.93 -19.67
C GLU A 32 5.76 2.82 -19.27
N ASP A 33 5.61 2.28 -18.06
CA ASP A 33 6.55 1.33 -17.48
C ASP A 33 5.94 -0.06 -17.29
N LYS A 34 6.71 -1.09 -17.66
CA LYS A 34 6.34 -2.48 -17.40
C LYS A 34 6.20 -2.70 -15.90
N THR A 35 5.00 -3.02 -15.47
CA THR A 35 4.65 -3.21 -14.07
C THR A 35 4.43 -4.69 -13.75
N LEU A 36 5.09 -5.19 -12.72
CA LEU A 36 4.76 -6.46 -12.11
C LEU A 36 3.81 -6.22 -10.94
N LEU A 37 2.60 -6.72 -11.04
CA LEU A 37 1.62 -6.70 -9.94
C LEU A 37 1.63 -8.06 -9.24
N ILE A 38 2.07 -8.08 -7.99
CA ILE A 38 2.06 -9.26 -7.13
C ILE A 38 0.84 -9.17 -6.23
N CYS A 39 -0.11 -10.06 -6.44
CA CYS A 39 -1.30 -10.17 -5.63
C CYS A 39 -1.15 -11.24 -4.57
N CYS A 40 -1.26 -10.85 -3.30
CA CYS A 40 -1.16 -11.72 -2.13
C CYS A 40 -2.48 -11.89 -1.39
N GLU A 41 -3.58 -11.47 -1.97
CA GLU A 41 -4.92 -11.67 -1.39
C GLU A 41 -5.56 -12.94 -1.94
N GLU A 42 -6.29 -13.65 -1.08
CA GLU A 42 -7.14 -14.78 -1.49
C GLU A 42 -8.50 -14.22 -1.92
N GLY A 43 -8.92 -14.51 -3.16
CA GLY A 43 -10.21 -14.10 -3.67
C GLY A 43 -10.27 -14.08 -5.20
N GLU A 44 -11.46 -13.87 -5.74
CA GLU A 44 -11.62 -13.57 -7.17
C GLU A 44 -11.24 -12.12 -7.40
N LEU A 45 -9.97 -11.89 -7.69
CA LEU A 45 -9.45 -10.57 -7.98
C LEU A 45 -9.76 -10.23 -9.44
N GLU A 46 -10.71 -9.36 -9.63
CA GLU A 46 -11.00 -8.79 -10.93
C GLU A 46 -10.23 -7.48 -11.10
N TYR A 47 -9.02 -7.57 -11.68
CA TYR A 47 -8.39 -6.38 -12.26
C TYR A 47 -8.98 -6.12 -13.63
N GLU A 48 -9.32 -4.88 -13.92
CA GLU A 48 -9.91 -4.53 -15.21
C GLU A 48 -8.92 -4.76 -16.36
N GLN A 49 -9.28 -5.63 -17.31
CA GLN A 49 -8.39 -6.05 -18.40
C GLN A 49 -7.87 -4.88 -19.25
N LYS A 50 -8.60 -3.78 -19.36
CA LYS A 50 -8.19 -2.60 -20.12
C LYS A 50 -7.03 -1.84 -19.48
N ALA A 51 -6.83 -1.99 -18.18
CA ALA A 51 -5.77 -1.33 -17.43
C ALA A 51 -4.46 -2.16 -17.42
N LEU A 52 -4.45 -3.36 -18.01
CA LEU A 52 -3.36 -4.33 -17.87
C LEU A 52 -2.37 -4.38 -19.06
N ASP A 53 -2.43 -3.48 -20.03
CA ASP A 53 -1.61 -3.56 -21.25
C ASP A 53 -0.09 -3.66 -20.97
N ASN A 54 0.42 -3.01 -19.91
CA ASN A 54 1.81 -3.10 -19.49
C ASN A 54 1.98 -3.79 -18.11
N VAL A 55 0.94 -4.46 -17.62
CA VAL A 55 0.92 -5.09 -16.30
C VAL A 55 0.97 -6.60 -16.42
N THR A 56 1.91 -7.22 -15.74
CA THR A 56 1.93 -8.67 -15.54
C THR A 56 1.44 -8.95 -14.13
N VAL A 57 0.35 -9.68 -13.99
CA VAL A 57 -0.20 -10.09 -12.68
C VAL A 57 0.31 -11.47 -12.31
N VAL A 58 0.80 -11.62 -11.09
CA VAL A 58 1.13 -12.91 -10.47
C VAL A 58 0.42 -13.04 -9.13
N THR A 59 -0.09 -14.21 -8.83
CA THR A 59 -0.82 -14.47 -7.58
C THR A 59 0.01 -15.34 -6.63
N VAL A 60 -0.05 -15.02 -5.34
CA VAL A 60 0.65 -15.74 -4.28
C VAL A 60 -0.32 -16.06 -3.14
N ASP A 61 -0.74 -17.32 -3.04
CA ASP A 61 -1.77 -17.76 -2.10
C ASP A 61 -1.25 -17.97 -0.67
N LYS A 62 0.08 -18.09 -0.50
CA LYS A 62 0.69 -18.38 0.80
C LYS A 62 1.91 -17.51 1.04
N GLU A 63 2.03 -16.96 2.24
CA GLU A 63 3.18 -16.15 2.64
C GLU A 63 4.52 -16.83 2.37
N THR A 64 4.60 -18.15 2.62
CA THR A 64 5.82 -18.96 2.41
C THR A 64 6.21 -19.12 0.95
N ALA A 65 5.29 -18.92 0.01
CA ALA A 65 5.56 -18.98 -1.43
C ALA A 65 6.17 -17.67 -1.96
N LEU A 66 5.96 -16.54 -1.27
CA LEU A 66 6.59 -15.28 -1.60
C LEU A 66 8.02 -15.26 -1.02
N THR A 67 9.00 -15.43 -1.89
CA THR A 67 10.43 -15.53 -1.51
C THR A 67 11.31 -14.66 -2.40
N CYS A 68 12.49 -14.30 -1.91
CA CYS A 68 13.48 -13.54 -2.69
C CYS A 68 13.89 -14.26 -3.99
N SER A 69 13.97 -15.59 -3.95
CA SER A 69 14.26 -16.38 -5.15
C SER A 69 13.16 -16.23 -6.19
N GLN A 70 11.91 -16.33 -5.77
CA GLN A 70 10.76 -16.18 -6.64
C GLN A 70 10.68 -14.77 -7.25
N CYS A 71 10.92 -13.74 -6.45
CA CYS A 71 10.98 -12.36 -6.95
C CYS A 71 12.07 -12.18 -8.03
N LYS A 72 13.26 -12.74 -7.81
CA LYS A 72 14.35 -12.71 -8.81
C LYS A 72 14.01 -13.48 -10.08
N GLU A 73 13.28 -14.59 -9.98
CA GLU A 73 12.80 -15.33 -11.15
C GLU A 73 11.81 -14.49 -11.96
N TRP A 74 10.86 -13.84 -11.32
CA TRP A 74 9.92 -12.93 -11.96
C TRP A 74 10.63 -11.71 -12.58
N GLU A 75 11.61 -11.12 -11.90
CA GLU A 75 12.41 -10.04 -12.45
C GLU A 75 13.12 -10.48 -13.75
N LYS A 76 13.72 -11.64 -13.75
CA LYS A 76 14.39 -12.19 -14.93
C LYS A 76 13.43 -12.48 -16.08
N GLN A 77 12.25 -13.02 -15.75
CA GLN A 77 11.25 -13.44 -16.72
C GLN A 77 10.52 -12.25 -17.34
N TYR A 78 10.03 -11.33 -16.52
CA TYR A 78 9.13 -10.26 -16.94
C TYR A 78 9.85 -8.92 -17.17
N LYS A 79 11.02 -8.74 -16.57
CA LYS A 79 11.85 -7.52 -16.67
C LYS A 79 11.03 -6.25 -16.33
N PRO A 80 10.38 -6.21 -15.16
CA PRO A 80 9.60 -5.07 -14.76
C PRO A 80 10.49 -3.84 -14.56
N LYS A 81 9.92 -2.66 -14.74
CA LYS A 81 10.51 -1.37 -14.40
C LYS A 81 10.05 -0.90 -13.03
N GLN A 82 8.90 -1.38 -12.59
CA GLN A 82 8.34 -1.12 -11.27
C GLN A 82 7.53 -2.33 -10.80
N VAL A 83 7.37 -2.44 -9.50
CA VAL A 83 6.62 -3.52 -8.85
C VAL A 83 5.54 -2.93 -7.98
N LEU A 84 4.33 -3.45 -8.10
CA LEU A 84 3.19 -3.16 -7.26
C LEU A 84 2.84 -4.41 -6.48
N ILE A 85 2.72 -4.34 -5.16
CA ILE A 85 2.41 -5.48 -4.32
C ILE A 85 1.11 -5.21 -3.57
N GLU A 86 0.05 -5.96 -3.87
CA GLU A 86 -1.12 -6.04 -3.03
C GLU A 86 -0.86 -7.07 -1.93
N TYR A 87 -0.51 -6.57 -0.74
CA TYR A 87 -0.01 -7.40 0.33
C TYR A 87 -1.11 -7.86 1.27
N ASN A 88 -1.10 -9.15 1.59
CA ASN A 88 -2.08 -9.72 2.51
C ASN A 88 -1.99 -9.10 3.90
N GLY A 89 -3.14 -8.68 4.42
CA GLY A 89 -3.22 -7.96 5.70
C GLY A 89 -2.74 -8.74 6.91
N MET A 90 -2.71 -10.07 6.83
CA MET A 90 -2.29 -10.96 7.92
C MET A 90 -0.80 -11.30 7.88
N TRP A 91 -0.10 -11.00 6.79
CA TRP A 91 1.32 -11.36 6.63
C TRP A 91 2.24 -10.32 7.26
N SER A 92 3.43 -10.77 7.69
CA SER A 92 4.42 -9.91 8.34
C SER A 92 5.13 -8.98 7.36
N MET A 93 5.09 -7.69 7.63
CA MET A 93 5.84 -6.70 6.86
C MET A 93 7.35 -6.81 7.13
N GLU A 94 7.74 -7.14 8.36
CA GLU A 94 9.15 -7.35 8.69
C GLU A 94 9.76 -8.46 7.84
N ARG A 95 9.05 -9.57 7.66
CA ARG A 95 9.49 -10.66 6.79
C ARG A 95 9.62 -10.20 5.33
N LEU A 96 8.63 -9.43 4.82
CA LEU A 96 8.70 -8.89 3.48
C LEU A 96 9.98 -8.09 3.26
N TYR A 97 10.29 -7.18 4.16
CA TYR A 97 11.44 -6.28 4.04
C TYR A 97 12.79 -6.99 4.15
N ARG A 98 12.90 -7.93 5.09
CA ARG A 98 14.19 -8.56 5.40
C ARG A 98 14.53 -9.79 4.57
N GLU A 99 13.51 -10.53 4.14
CA GLU A 99 13.72 -11.86 3.56
C GLU A 99 13.23 -12.00 2.13
N VAL A 100 12.26 -11.18 1.72
CA VAL A 100 11.55 -11.38 0.45
C VAL A 100 12.05 -10.45 -0.64
N LEU A 101 12.18 -9.17 -0.37
CA LEU A 101 12.57 -8.21 -1.40
C LEU A 101 14.03 -8.42 -1.84
N PRO A 102 14.30 -8.55 -3.16
CA PRO A 102 15.66 -8.52 -3.68
C PRO A 102 16.35 -7.19 -3.34
N ALA A 103 17.68 -7.21 -3.20
CA ALA A 103 18.45 -6.03 -2.80
C ALA A 103 18.34 -4.82 -3.77
N ASN A 104 17.96 -5.06 -5.02
CA ASN A 104 17.72 -4.01 -6.03
C ASN A 104 16.23 -3.63 -6.16
N TRP A 105 15.35 -4.21 -5.34
CA TRP A 105 13.97 -3.80 -5.24
C TRP A 105 13.85 -2.80 -4.09
N VAL A 106 13.72 -1.53 -4.42
CA VAL A 106 13.69 -0.44 -3.44
C VAL A 106 12.25 -0.14 -3.08
N LEU A 107 11.93 -0.27 -1.81
CA LEU A 107 10.61 0.10 -1.31
C LEU A 107 10.45 1.63 -1.44
N TYR A 108 9.64 2.04 -2.41
CA TYR A 108 9.45 3.44 -2.75
C TYR A 108 8.33 4.08 -1.94
N GLN A 109 7.22 3.37 -1.75
CA GLN A 109 6.08 3.86 -1.00
C GLN A 109 5.30 2.71 -0.36
N VAL A 110 4.91 2.88 0.88
CA VAL A 110 4.02 1.99 1.63
C VAL A 110 2.69 2.69 1.86
N MET A 111 1.65 2.16 1.25
CA MET A 111 0.28 2.67 1.36
C MET A 111 -0.55 1.68 2.18
N THR A 112 -1.17 2.15 3.26
CA THR A 112 -2.01 1.30 4.10
C THR A 112 -3.46 1.76 4.05
N PHE A 113 -4.35 0.86 3.67
CA PHE A 113 -5.79 1.09 3.59
C PHE A 113 -6.50 0.42 4.77
N VAL A 114 -7.36 1.17 5.42
CA VAL A 114 -8.09 0.72 6.61
C VAL A 114 -9.57 1.10 6.47
N ASP A 115 -10.45 0.11 6.51
CA ASP A 115 -11.89 0.37 6.63
C ASP A 115 -12.18 0.95 8.03
N ALA A 116 -12.66 2.19 8.08
CA ALA A 116 -12.93 2.91 9.32
C ALA A 116 -13.98 2.21 10.19
N ASN A 117 -14.92 1.46 9.57
CA ASN A 117 -15.95 0.73 10.31
C ASN A 117 -15.38 -0.46 11.10
N THR A 118 -14.34 -1.10 10.59
CA THR A 118 -13.75 -2.30 11.18
C THR A 118 -12.49 -2.01 12.00
N PHE A 119 -11.94 -0.80 11.90
CA PHE A 119 -10.69 -0.40 12.54
C PHE A 119 -10.61 -0.76 14.02
N GLU A 120 -11.64 -0.37 14.80
CA GLU A 120 -11.66 -0.62 16.25
C GLU A 120 -11.67 -2.12 16.58
N THR A 121 -12.36 -2.91 15.78
CA THR A 121 -12.42 -4.36 15.93
C THR A 121 -11.06 -5.01 15.66
N TYR A 122 -10.40 -4.61 14.57
CA TYR A 122 -9.06 -5.11 14.25
C TYR A 122 -8.01 -4.61 15.25
N ALA A 123 -8.06 -3.33 15.64
CA ALA A 123 -7.15 -2.78 16.64
C ALA A 123 -7.25 -3.51 18.00
N LYS A 124 -8.45 -3.94 18.39
CA LYS A 124 -8.67 -4.69 19.62
C LYS A 124 -8.23 -6.16 19.53
N ASN A 125 -8.52 -6.83 18.42
CA ASN A 125 -8.32 -8.27 18.30
C ASN A 125 -6.97 -8.64 17.67
N MET A 126 -6.42 -7.77 16.80
CA MET A 126 -5.19 -7.98 16.03
C MET A 126 -4.28 -6.75 16.12
N GLY A 127 -4.24 -6.10 17.28
CA GLY A 127 -3.60 -4.80 17.46
C GLY A 127 -2.14 -4.76 17.01
N GLN A 128 -1.37 -5.82 17.25
CA GLN A 128 0.03 -5.86 16.84
C GLN A 128 0.18 -5.81 15.31
N ILE A 129 -0.59 -6.61 14.57
CA ILE A 129 -0.55 -6.66 13.11
C ILE A 129 -1.06 -5.34 12.53
N MET A 130 -2.14 -4.78 13.09
CA MET A 130 -2.67 -3.49 12.69
C MET A 130 -1.65 -2.36 12.91
N MET A 131 -1.02 -2.33 14.09
CA MET A 131 -0.03 -1.31 14.41
C MET A 131 1.21 -1.42 13.52
N GLU A 132 1.64 -2.63 13.16
CA GLU A 132 2.72 -2.83 12.18
C GLU A 132 2.39 -2.15 10.85
N LYS A 133 1.18 -2.34 10.30
CA LYS A 133 0.75 -1.71 9.05
C LYS A 133 0.73 -0.19 9.16
N ILE A 134 0.13 0.34 10.24
CA ILE A 134 0.02 1.78 10.47
C ILE A 134 1.40 2.42 10.67
N THR A 135 2.29 1.79 11.45
CA THR A 135 3.61 2.35 11.77
C THR A 135 4.51 2.42 10.54
N ASN A 136 4.39 1.46 9.64
CA ASN A 136 5.23 1.38 8.43
C ASN A 136 4.64 2.15 7.23
N ALA A 137 3.45 2.72 7.34
CA ALA A 137 2.83 3.45 6.24
C ALA A 137 3.54 4.79 5.99
N ASP A 138 3.72 5.13 4.72
CA ASP A 138 4.03 6.47 4.23
C ASP A 138 2.73 7.22 3.92
N LEU A 139 1.72 6.48 3.46
CA LEU A 139 0.36 6.95 3.25
C LEU A 139 -0.61 6.04 4.00
N LEU A 140 -1.49 6.63 4.81
CA LEU A 140 -2.53 5.93 5.55
C LEU A 140 -3.90 6.49 5.19
N VAL A 141 -4.73 5.65 4.60
CA VAL A 141 -6.09 6.02 4.20
C VAL A 141 -7.10 5.26 5.04
N PHE A 142 -7.91 5.98 5.82
CA PHE A 142 -9.11 5.45 6.41
C PHE A 142 -10.28 5.72 5.48
N ASN A 143 -10.80 4.69 4.86
CA ASN A 143 -11.93 4.83 3.93
C ASN A 143 -13.28 4.53 4.59
N ARG A 144 -14.37 4.79 3.86
CA ARG A 144 -15.76 4.58 4.30
C ARG A 144 -16.09 5.30 5.61
N CYS A 145 -15.48 6.47 5.84
CA CYS A 145 -15.68 7.26 7.03
C CYS A 145 -17.04 7.95 7.03
N THR A 146 -17.82 7.80 8.12
CA THR A 146 -18.86 8.74 8.48
C THR A 146 -18.27 9.90 9.30
N ASP A 147 -19.03 10.98 9.47
CA ASP A 147 -18.57 12.12 10.30
C ASP A 147 -18.24 11.71 11.74
N GLU A 148 -19.01 10.77 12.31
CA GLU A 148 -18.75 10.20 13.63
C GLU A 148 -17.44 9.43 13.68
N LEU A 149 -17.16 8.61 12.65
CA LEU A 149 -15.90 7.84 12.53
C LEU A 149 -14.70 8.77 12.34
N LYS A 150 -14.82 9.81 11.51
CA LYS A 150 -13.78 10.84 11.36
C LYS A 150 -13.46 11.51 12.71
N ALA A 151 -14.50 11.90 13.44
CA ALA A 151 -14.33 12.50 14.79
C ALA A 151 -13.69 11.52 15.78
N ALA A 152 -14.05 10.25 15.74
CA ALA A 152 -13.48 9.20 16.58
C ALA A 152 -11.99 8.96 16.26
N LEU A 153 -11.65 8.85 14.97
CA LEU A 153 -10.28 8.65 14.50
C LEU A 153 -9.37 9.82 14.91
N ARG A 154 -9.84 11.08 14.77
CA ARG A 154 -9.07 12.25 15.23
C ARG A 154 -8.77 12.23 16.73
N LYS A 155 -9.65 11.68 17.55
CA LYS A 155 -9.41 11.50 18.99
C LYS A 155 -8.38 10.42 19.32
N ARG A 156 -8.12 9.49 18.40
CA ARG A 156 -7.16 8.38 18.58
C ARG A 156 -5.71 8.81 18.57
N ASN A 157 -5.41 10.04 18.16
CA ASN A 157 -4.04 10.57 18.07
C ASN A 157 -3.09 9.64 17.31
N LEU A 158 -3.46 9.28 16.07
CA LEU A 158 -2.69 8.39 15.21
C LEU A 158 -1.26 8.89 14.97
N ARG A 159 -1.03 10.19 15.13
CA ARG A 159 0.30 10.81 15.04
C ARG A 159 1.29 10.32 16.11
N MET A 160 0.80 9.77 17.23
CA MET A 160 1.69 9.11 18.20
C MET A 160 2.21 7.76 17.69
N VAL A 161 1.47 7.10 16.81
CA VAL A 161 1.84 5.81 16.23
C VAL A 161 2.70 6.02 14.97
N ASN A 162 2.26 6.91 14.09
CA ASN A 162 3.00 7.26 12.88
C ASN A 162 3.04 8.79 12.72
N ARG A 163 4.24 9.37 12.89
CA ARG A 163 4.46 10.81 12.83
C ARG A 163 4.69 11.32 11.41
N ARG A 164 5.02 10.44 10.48
CA ARG A 164 5.50 10.80 9.13
C ARG A 164 4.45 10.60 8.06
N ALA A 165 3.61 9.57 8.20
CA ALA A 165 2.61 9.25 7.18
C ALA A 165 1.71 10.44 6.87
N ASP A 166 1.38 10.60 5.60
CA ASP A 166 0.20 11.36 5.23
C ASP A 166 -1.04 10.54 5.57
N ILE A 167 -1.99 11.16 6.28
CA ILE A 167 -3.18 10.45 6.75
C ILE A 167 -4.41 11.13 6.19
N TYR A 168 -5.22 10.37 5.46
CA TYR A 168 -6.46 10.81 4.85
C TYR A 168 -7.66 10.05 5.40
N LEU A 169 -8.77 10.78 5.53
CA LEU A 169 -10.08 10.25 5.89
C LEU A 169 -10.99 10.38 4.67
N GLU A 170 -11.36 9.25 4.08
CA GLU A 170 -12.20 9.21 2.89
C GLU A 170 -13.64 8.84 3.27
N ASP A 171 -14.60 9.58 2.75
CA ASP A 171 -16.02 9.30 2.96
C ASP A 171 -16.56 8.22 2.01
N LEU A 172 -17.86 7.91 2.12
CA LEU A 172 -18.55 6.93 1.27
C LEU A 172 -18.68 7.36 -0.20
N ASN A 173 -18.40 8.63 -0.50
CA ASN A 173 -18.46 9.17 -1.86
C ASN A 173 -17.07 9.34 -2.49
N GLY A 174 -16.02 8.90 -1.80
CA GLY A 174 -14.64 9.03 -2.26
C GLY A 174 -14.02 10.42 -2.04
N ASN A 175 -14.67 11.30 -1.24
CA ASN A 175 -14.06 12.57 -0.90
C ASN A 175 -13.08 12.37 0.26
N SER A 176 -11.85 12.76 0.03
CA SER A 176 -10.78 12.64 1.03
C SER A 176 -10.50 13.98 1.71
N GLU A 177 -10.21 13.94 3.00
CA GLU A 177 -9.78 15.08 3.78
C GLU A 177 -8.54 14.75 4.61
N ASP A 178 -7.66 15.73 4.80
CA ASP A 178 -6.49 15.57 5.64
C ASP A 178 -6.91 15.36 7.12
N TYR A 179 -6.30 14.37 7.74
CA TYR A 179 -6.58 14.00 9.14
C TYR A 179 -6.32 15.13 10.14
N ASN A 180 -5.30 15.96 9.90
CA ASN A 180 -4.88 16.98 10.89
C ASN A 180 -5.74 18.24 10.85
N ASN A 181 -6.08 18.73 9.66
CA ASN A 181 -6.73 20.02 9.48
C ASN A 181 -8.16 19.92 8.93
N GLY A 182 -8.57 18.75 8.42
CA GLY A 182 -9.89 18.54 7.84
C GLY A 182 -10.09 19.23 6.50
N GLU A 183 -9.02 19.73 5.86
CA GLU A 183 -9.12 20.29 4.53
C GLU A 183 -9.41 19.20 3.52
N VAL A 184 -10.36 19.46 2.63
CA VAL A 184 -10.66 18.58 1.52
C VAL A 184 -9.47 18.61 0.57
N CYS A 185 -8.75 17.52 0.54
CA CYS A 185 -7.67 17.30 -0.40
C CYS A 185 -8.15 16.32 -1.46
N PRO A 186 -8.21 16.69 -2.73
CA PRO A 186 -8.34 15.70 -3.77
C PRO A 186 -7.09 14.82 -3.68
N PHE A 187 -7.28 13.53 -3.49
CA PHE A 187 -6.22 12.56 -3.58
C PHE A 187 -5.79 12.47 -5.05
N ASP A 188 -4.74 13.18 -5.40
CA ASP A 188 -4.19 13.16 -6.76
C ASP A 188 -3.02 12.20 -6.80
N LEU A 189 -3.27 11.01 -7.30
CA LEU A 189 -2.26 9.96 -7.51
C LEU A 189 -1.19 10.34 -8.54
N ASN A 190 -1.44 11.35 -9.38
CA ASN A 190 -0.48 11.86 -10.34
C ASN A 190 0.54 12.82 -9.69
N GLN A 191 0.29 13.24 -8.46
CA GLN A 191 1.28 13.94 -7.66
C GLN A 191 1.93 12.92 -6.71
N PRO A 192 3.27 12.84 -6.67
CA PRO A 192 3.92 12.01 -5.69
C PRO A 192 3.45 12.46 -4.31
N VAL A 193 2.78 11.56 -3.58
CA VAL A 193 2.28 11.80 -2.22
C VAL A 193 3.43 12.11 -1.27
N ILE A 194 4.65 11.79 -1.68
CA ILE A 194 5.88 12.12 -0.97
C ILE A 194 6.79 12.87 -1.93
N ASN A 195 6.99 14.17 -1.68
CA ASN A 195 8.19 14.85 -2.11
C ASN A 195 9.35 14.29 -1.26
N ILE A 196 9.88 13.15 -1.65
CA ILE A 196 11.19 12.74 -1.16
C ILE A 196 12.16 13.66 -1.87
N PRO A 197 12.92 14.53 -1.16
CA PRO A 197 14.01 15.26 -1.78
C PRO A 197 14.92 14.24 -2.48
N ASP A 198 15.35 14.52 -3.70
CA ASP A 198 16.18 13.64 -4.51
C ASP A 198 17.43 13.10 -3.80
N ASP A 199 17.80 13.70 -2.67
CA ASP A 199 18.98 13.38 -1.87
C ASP A 199 18.71 12.43 -0.68
N ASP A 200 17.45 12.06 -0.40
CA ASP A 200 17.10 11.24 0.78
C ASP A 200 16.54 9.87 0.37
N TYR A 201 17.27 9.13 -0.46
CA TYR A 201 17.15 7.68 -0.50
C TYR A 201 17.70 7.10 0.82
N GLY A 202 17.03 7.42 1.90
CA GLY A 202 17.31 6.89 3.22
C GLY A 202 17.02 5.41 3.22
N VAL A 203 18.06 4.63 3.07
CA VAL A 203 18.05 3.20 3.36
C VAL A 203 17.58 3.06 4.81
N TRP A 204 16.36 2.58 4.98
CA TRP A 204 15.81 2.30 6.30
C TRP A 204 16.46 1.03 6.84
N TYR A 205 17.66 1.16 7.39
CA TYR A 205 18.20 0.16 8.30
C TYR A 205 17.70 0.51 9.69
N VAL A 206 16.82 -0.31 10.22
CA VAL A 206 16.58 -0.37 11.65
C VAL A 206 17.74 -1.15 12.22
N ASP A 207 18.60 -0.47 13.01
CA ASP A 207 19.57 -1.12 13.90
C ASP A 207 18.86 -1.91 15.01
#